data_87e7e4cbc8eae2c5297e0e2799a9973b
#
_entry.id   87e7e4cbc8eae2c5297e0e2799a9973b
#
_cell.length_a   1.000
_cell.length_b   1.000
_cell.length_c   1.000
_cell.angle_alpha   90.00
_cell.angle_beta   90.00
_cell.angle_gamma   90.00
#
_symmetry.space_group_name_H-M   'P 1'
#
loop_
_entity.id
_entity.type
_entity.pdbx_description
1 polymer ?
#
loop_
_entity_poly.entity_id
_entity_poly.type
_entity_poly.pdbx_seq_one_letter_code
_entity_poly.pdbx_strand_id
1 'polypeptide(L)'
;SYLISSLLSNANQPFSVMGHNFIESINPIGGGSESTSLVSRFSSKYKPIDEKFPVKAILLSPADLVLVLCDCYYNDTKPGMSIENTVLSKEQINSEVASLVERYGLGNSVQTYFQKDDIYDIRDYFRSRFGLADRILDSDFFTEIPFFISNVRPSEWVQIFELLWNRNKFISDIFIRLVENYQKLGFEHEVYVSIDALLNRSGTLLDVQCLRHLDNNFEGNQGYVKDADLMLANGNKLTL
;
A
#
# COMPACT_ATOMS: atom_id res chain seq x y z
N SER A 1 21.17 4.71 4.71
CA SER A 1 21.01 5.16 6.12
C SER A 1 22.30 5.67 6.73
N TYR A 2 23.42 4.96 6.59
CA TYR A 2 24.69 5.41 7.16
C TYR A 2 25.17 6.74 6.54
N LEU A 3 25.06 6.90 5.24
CA LEU A 3 25.41 8.13 4.54
C LEU A 3 24.59 9.33 5.05
N ILE A 4 23.27 9.15 5.19
CA ILE A 4 22.37 10.19 5.71
C ILE A 4 22.75 10.56 7.15
N SER A 5 22.98 9.55 8.00
CA SER A 5 23.41 9.78 9.37
C SER A 5 24.76 10.51 9.42
N SER A 6 25.72 10.13 8.59
CA SER A 6 27.05 10.78 8.54
C SER A 6 26.97 12.23 8.05
N LEU A 7 26.09 12.54 7.12
CA LEU A 7 25.89 13.89 6.60
C LEU A 7 25.15 14.82 7.58
N LEU A 8 24.31 14.25 8.42
CA LEU A 8 23.46 15.01 9.35
C LEU A 8 23.96 14.99 10.80
N SER A 9 24.94 14.12 11.14
CA SER A 9 25.57 14.13 12.45
C SER A 9 26.55 15.29 12.58
N ASN A 10 26.54 15.92 13.74
CA ASN A 10 27.61 16.83 14.14
C ASN A 10 28.78 16.04 14.71
N ALA A 11 30.01 16.60 14.65
CA ALA A 11 31.26 15.92 15.01
C ALA A 11 31.24 15.21 16.39
N ASN A 12 30.30 15.52 17.29
CA ASN A 12 30.21 14.99 18.63
C ASN A 12 28.83 14.41 19.00
N GLN A 13 27.88 14.38 18.07
CA GLN A 13 26.54 13.84 18.36
C GLN A 13 26.00 13.03 17.18
N PRO A 14 25.52 11.80 17.42
CA PRO A 14 24.88 10.99 16.40
C PRO A 14 23.60 11.70 15.90
N PHE A 15 23.28 11.48 14.63
CA PHE A 15 22.04 11.97 14.06
C PHE A 15 20.85 11.37 14.79
N SER A 16 20.01 12.22 15.36
CA SER A 16 18.80 11.81 16.06
C SER A 16 17.56 12.47 15.48
N VAL A 17 16.46 11.74 15.50
CA VAL A 17 15.14 12.20 15.10
C VAL A 17 14.24 12.10 16.31
N MET A 18 13.64 13.22 16.74
CA MET A 18 12.75 13.29 17.89
C MET A 18 13.35 12.69 19.19
N GLY A 19 14.64 12.88 19.39
CA GLY A 19 15.36 12.34 20.55
C GLY A 19 15.85 10.90 20.42
N HIS A 20 15.51 10.19 19.34
CA HIS A 20 15.94 8.82 19.09
C HIS A 20 17.09 8.76 18.10
N ASN A 21 18.11 7.95 18.40
CA ASN A 21 19.22 7.72 17.49
C ASN A 21 18.71 7.06 16.22
N PHE A 22 18.96 7.70 15.07
CA PHE A 22 18.40 7.24 13.79
C PHE A 22 18.89 5.84 13.41
N ILE A 23 20.18 5.57 13.57
CA ILE A 23 20.78 4.28 13.18
C ILE A 23 20.39 3.17 14.15
N GLU A 24 20.32 3.46 15.44
CA GLU A 24 20.05 2.44 16.46
C GLU A 24 18.57 2.10 16.59
N SER A 25 17.71 3.13 16.48
CA SER A 25 16.30 3.01 16.83
C SER A 25 15.36 3.04 15.63
N ILE A 26 15.63 3.87 14.62
CA ILE A 26 14.71 4.09 13.50
C ILE A 26 15.08 3.25 12.29
N ASN A 27 16.37 3.15 11.99
CA ASN A 27 16.86 2.38 10.85
C ASN A 27 18.14 1.59 11.20
N PRO A 28 18.02 0.55 12.03
CA PRO A 28 19.16 -0.20 12.53
C PRO A 28 19.94 -0.88 11.40
N ILE A 29 21.25 -0.88 11.55
CA ILE A 29 22.17 -1.56 10.63
C ILE A 29 22.20 -3.05 10.97
N GLY A 30 22.04 -3.90 9.96
CA GLY A 30 22.32 -5.34 10.08
C GLY A 30 21.19 -6.22 10.60
N GLY A 31 19.96 -5.75 10.57
CA GLY A 31 18.80 -6.54 11.00
C GLY A 31 18.29 -7.57 10.01
N GLY A 32 19.09 -8.25 9.21
CA GLY A 32 18.72 -9.45 8.42
C GLY A 32 17.45 -9.39 7.55
N SER A 33 16.64 -8.37 7.70
CA SER A 33 15.45 -8.06 6.92
C SER A 33 15.61 -6.68 6.30
N GLU A 34 15.13 -6.52 5.10
CA GLU A 34 15.17 -5.24 4.37
C GLU A 34 14.50 -4.14 5.21
N SER A 35 15.28 -3.17 5.65
CA SER A 35 14.80 -2.01 6.42
C SER A 35 14.21 -0.90 5.53
N THR A 36 14.07 -1.14 4.23
CA THR A 36 13.89 -0.12 3.19
C THR A 36 12.51 -0.11 2.52
N SER A 37 11.54 -0.86 2.99
CA SER A 37 10.19 -0.88 2.40
C SER A 37 9.38 0.40 2.70
N LEU A 38 9.83 1.20 3.66
CA LEU A 38 9.21 2.47 4.00
C LEU A 38 10.09 3.61 3.50
N VAL A 39 9.56 4.42 2.59
CA VAL A 39 10.22 5.66 2.16
C VAL A 39 10.05 6.69 3.26
N SER A 40 11.18 7.11 3.85
CA SER A 40 11.19 8.11 4.91
C SER A 40 11.67 9.45 4.35
N ARG A 41 10.85 10.48 4.51
CA ARG A 41 11.16 11.85 4.12
C ARG A 41 11.47 12.69 5.36
N PHE A 42 12.59 13.38 5.36
CA PHE A 42 13.01 14.25 6.45
C PHE A 42 12.87 15.71 6.03
N SER A 43 12.18 16.53 6.83
CA SER A 43 11.98 17.94 6.51
C SER A 43 12.07 18.81 7.76
N SER A 44 12.79 19.93 7.69
CA SER A 44 12.79 20.96 8.72
C SER A 44 11.59 21.91 8.59
N LYS A 45 10.86 21.85 7.49
CA LYS A 45 9.65 22.69 7.28
C LYS A 45 8.40 22.03 7.84
N TYR A 46 8.43 20.71 8.03
CA TYR A 46 7.32 19.99 8.60
C TYR A 46 7.15 20.38 10.07
N LYS A 47 5.95 20.77 10.44
CA LYS A 47 5.56 21.00 11.83
C LYS A 47 4.49 19.98 12.19
N PRO A 48 4.68 19.19 13.24
CA PRO A 48 3.65 18.27 13.70
C PRO A 48 2.37 19.04 14.02
N ILE A 49 1.24 18.48 13.63
CA ILE A 49 -0.08 19.01 14.01
C ILE A 49 -0.36 18.66 15.47
N ASP A 50 0.13 17.51 15.92
CA ASP A 50 0.01 17.03 17.29
C ASP A 50 1.37 16.50 17.76
N GLU A 51 1.78 16.89 18.99
CA GLU A 51 3.04 16.44 19.58
C GLU A 51 3.06 14.93 19.90
N LYS A 52 1.89 14.33 20.12
CA LYS A 52 1.75 12.89 20.37
C LYS A 52 1.83 12.07 19.08
N PHE A 53 1.45 12.67 17.95
CA PHE A 53 1.43 12.05 16.62
C PHE A 53 2.25 12.87 15.63
N PRO A 54 3.57 12.96 15.84
CA PRO A 54 4.42 13.90 15.13
C PRO A 54 4.83 13.42 13.72
N VAL A 55 4.53 12.18 13.36
CA VAL A 55 4.91 11.61 12.07
C VAL A 55 3.71 11.59 11.15
N LYS A 56 3.83 12.26 10.00
CA LYS A 56 2.85 12.16 8.91
C LYS A 56 3.17 10.93 8.08
N ALA A 57 2.21 10.05 7.92
CA ALA A 57 2.33 8.85 7.08
C ALA A 57 1.36 8.94 5.88
N ILE A 58 1.86 8.59 4.71
CA ILE A 58 1.08 8.46 3.49
C ILE A 58 0.69 6.98 3.34
N LEU A 59 -0.59 6.72 3.24
CA LEU A 59 -1.10 5.36 3.10
C LEU A 59 -1.04 4.90 1.63
N LEU A 60 -0.92 3.60 1.44
CA LEU A 60 -1.11 2.97 0.14
C LEU A 60 -2.54 3.26 -0.36
N SER A 61 -2.69 3.60 -1.63
CA SER A 61 -4.01 3.71 -2.24
C SER A 61 -4.67 2.33 -2.38
N PRO A 62 -5.99 2.23 -2.60
CA PRO A 62 -6.63 0.97 -2.94
C PRO A 62 -6.00 0.27 -4.15
N ALA A 63 -5.55 1.04 -5.15
CA ALA A 63 -4.84 0.51 -6.31
C ALA A 63 -3.47 -0.07 -5.92
N ASP A 64 -2.70 0.63 -5.08
CA ASP A 64 -1.43 0.10 -4.56
C ASP A 64 -1.64 -1.23 -3.81
N LEU A 65 -2.75 -1.38 -3.04
CA LEU A 65 -3.06 -2.65 -2.36
C LEU A 65 -3.28 -3.79 -3.35
N VAL A 66 -4.00 -3.54 -4.43
CA VAL A 66 -4.19 -4.53 -5.50
C VAL A 66 -2.85 -4.92 -6.11
N LEU A 67 -1.99 -3.94 -6.43
CA LEU A 67 -0.68 -4.20 -7.02
C LEU A 67 0.23 -5.01 -6.11
N VAL A 68 0.31 -4.66 -4.83
CA VAL A 68 1.11 -5.40 -3.84
C VAL A 68 0.64 -6.86 -3.72
N LEU A 69 -0.66 -7.09 -3.69
CA LEU A 69 -1.21 -8.45 -3.62
C LEU A 69 -0.98 -9.25 -4.91
N CYS A 70 -1.04 -8.60 -6.06
CA CYS A 70 -0.67 -9.22 -7.33
C CYS A 70 0.82 -9.58 -7.35
N ASP A 71 1.70 -8.68 -6.88
CA ASP A 71 3.13 -8.99 -6.76
C ASP A 71 3.37 -10.20 -5.84
N CYS A 72 2.74 -10.27 -4.68
CA CYS A 72 2.81 -11.42 -3.80
C CYS A 72 2.34 -12.70 -4.52
N TYR A 73 1.20 -12.64 -5.20
CA TYR A 73 0.63 -13.80 -5.88
C TYR A 73 1.54 -14.32 -6.99
N TYR A 74 2.03 -13.45 -7.87
CA TYR A 74 2.80 -13.85 -9.04
C TYR A 74 4.27 -14.19 -8.71
N ASN A 75 4.86 -13.55 -7.73
CA ASN A 75 6.25 -13.80 -7.32
C ASN A 75 6.38 -15.04 -6.42
N ASP A 76 5.38 -15.27 -5.54
CA ASP A 76 5.37 -16.40 -4.60
C ASP A 76 4.79 -17.67 -5.22
N THR A 77 4.27 -17.59 -6.44
CA THR A 77 3.83 -18.76 -7.22
C THR A 77 5.04 -19.64 -7.47
N LYS A 78 5.01 -20.87 -6.94
CA LYS A 78 6.16 -21.80 -6.95
C LYS A 78 6.70 -21.98 -8.36
N PRO A 79 8.02 -21.92 -8.55
CA PRO A 79 8.65 -22.29 -9.82
C PRO A 79 8.20 -23.69 -10.25
N GLY A 80 7.54 -23.79 -11.41
CA GLY A 80 7.04 -25.06 -11.94
C GLY A 80 5.51 -25.21 -11.96
N MET A 81 4.72 -24.25 -11.45
CA MET A 81 3.31 -24.18 -11.77
C MET A 81 3.13 -23.81 -13.24
N SER A 82 2.28 -24.57 -13.96
CA SER A 82 1.92 -24.21 -15.33
C SER A 82 1.12 -22.89 -15.33
N ILE A 83 1.31 -22.08 -16.38
CA ILE A 83 0.55 -20.84 -16.61
C ILE A 83 -0.97 -21.10 -16.52
N GLU A 84 -1.41 -22.27 -16.99
CA GLU A 84 -2.82 -22.68 -16.97
C GLU A 84 -3.43 -22.74 -15.58
N ASN A 85 -2.63 -23.01 -14.56
CA ASN A 85 -3.07 -23.10 -13.17
C ASN A 85 -2.88 -21.79 -12.39
N THR A 86 -2.18 -20.81 -12.97
CA THR A 86 -1.85 -19.56 -12.29
C THR A 86 -2.78 -18.42 -12.69
N VAL A 87 -3.34 -18.45 -13.89
CA VAL A 87 -4.19 -17.38 -14.44
C VAL A 87 -5.45 -17.99 -15.03
N LEU A 88 -6.61 -17.37 -14.80
CA LEU A 88 -7.87 -17.74 -15.46
C LEU A 88 -7.73 -17.65 -16.97
N SER A 89 -8.50 -18.46 -17.71
CA SER A 89 -8.56 -18.31 -19.15
C SER A 89 -9.23 -17.00 -19.54
N LYS A 90 -8.93 -16.48 -20.73
CA LYS A 90 -9.56 -15.26 -21.25
C LYS A 90 -11.09 -15.38 -21.26
N GLU A 91 -11.61 -16.54 -21.67
CA GLU A 91 -13.04 -16.80 -21.74
C GLU A 91 -13.70 -16.78 -20.35
N GLN A 92 -13.02 -17.33 -19.35
CA GLN A 92 -13.49 -17.28 -17.96
C GLN A 92 -13.52 -15.83 -17.47
N ILE A 93 -12.46 -15.05 -17.69
CA ILE A 93 -12.42 -13.64 -17.29
C ILE A 93 -13.54 -12.86 -17.99
N ASN A 94 -13.70 -13.00 -19.31
CA ASN A 94 -14.72 -12.29 -20.07
C ASN A 94 -16.15 -12.64 -19.60
N SER A 95 -16.42 -13.91 -19.29
CA SER A 95 -17.71 -14.33 -18.74
C SER A 95 -18.01 -13.68 -17.39
N GLU A 96 -17.02 -13.60 -16.51
CA GLU A 96 -17.17 -12.93 -15.21
C GLU A 96 -17.34 -11.41 -15.35
N VAL A 97 -16.53 -10.81 -16.22
CA VAL A 97 -16.64 -9.36 -16.51
C VAL A 97 -18.02 -9.02 -17.07
N ALA A 98 -18.58 -9.83 -17.97
CA ALA A 98 -19.93 -9.64 -18.47
C ALA A 98 -20.98 -9.65 -17.35
N SER A 99 -20.86 -10.58 -16.39
CA SER A 99 -21.73 -10.63 -15.22
C SER A 99 -21.58 -9.41 -14.30
N LEU A 100 -20.35 -8.88 -14.16
CA LEU A 100 -20.07 -7.67 -13.40
C LEU A 100 -20.65 -6.42 -14.11
N VAL A 101 -20.57 -6.35 -15.45
CA VAL A 101 -21.20 -5.29 -16.25
C VAL A 101 -22.70 -5.29 -16.08
N GLU A 102 -23.37 -6.45 -16.11
CA GLU A 102 -24.80 -6.55 -15.85
C GLU A 102 -25.18 -6.01 -14.48
N ARG A 103 -24.35 -6.30 -13.46
CA ARG A 103 -24.62 -5.90 -12.08
C ARG A 103 -24.35 -4.43 -11.79
N TYR A 104 -23.26 -3.88 -12.30
CA TYR A 104 -22.75 -2.56 -11.92
C TYR A 104 -22.71 -1.53 -13.07
N GLY A 105 -22.80 -1.96 -14.32
CA GLY A 105 -22.58 -1.09 -15.48
C GLY A 105 -23.55 0.07 -15.61
N LEU A 106 -24.82 -0.12 -15.17
CA LEU A 106 -25.84 0.94 -15.19
C LEU A 106 -26.00 1.67 -13.85
N GLY A 107 -25.14 1.38 -12.89
CA GLY A 107 -25.14 1.98 -11.57
C GLY A 107 -24.67 3.43 -11.56
N ASN A 108 -24.99 4.15 -10.48
CA ASN A 108 -24.40 5.45 -10.21
C ASN A 108 -23.14 5.27 -9.37
N SER A 109 -22.21 6.22 -9.49
CA SER A 109 -21.02 6.25 -8.63
C SER A 109 -21.39 6.29 -7.16
N VAL A 110 -20.90 5.34 -6.39
CA VAL A 110 -21.15 5.20 -4.94
C VAL A 110 -19.90 5.46 -4.10
N GLN A 111 -18.74 5.62 -4.76
CA GLN A 111 -17.48 5.89 -4.11
C GLN A 111 -16.52 6.63 -5.07
N THR A 112 -15.49 7.27 -4.49
CA THR A 112 -14.47 8.03 -5.21
C THR A 112 -13.05 7.51 -4.99
N TYR A 113 -12.92 6.42 -4.25
CA TYR A 113 -11.62 5.87 -3.81
C TYR A 113 -10.92 5.02 -4.87
N PHE A 114 -11.70 4.45 -5.78
CA PHE A 114 -11.22 3.74 -6.97
C PHE A 114 -11.79 4.40 -8.22
N GLN A 115 -10.93 4.90 -9.07
CA GLN A 115 -11.29 5.62 -10.27
C GLN A 115 -10.84 4.87 -11.53
N LYS A 116 -11.32 5.32 -12.66
CA LYS A 116 -10.96 4.79 -13.97
C LYS A 116 -9.45 4.74 -14.21
N ASP A 117 -8.76 5.80 -13.82
CA ASP A 117 -7.32 5.94 -14.04
C ASP A 117 -6.53 4.93 -13.20
N ASP A 118 -6.97 4.62 -11.99
CA ASP A 118 -6.36 3.58 -11.15
C ASP A 118 -6.35 2.20 -11.85
N ILE A 119 -7.42 1.87 -12.58
CA ILE A 119 -7.49 0.61 -13.35
C ILE A 119 -6.51 0.61 -14.52
N TYR A 120 -6.31 1.76 -15.14
CA TYR A 120 -5.31 1.87 -16.20
C TYR A 120 -3.88 1.81 -15.66
N ASP A 121 -3.61 2.38 -14.49
CA ASP A 121 -2.32 2.24 -13.82
C ASP A 121 -2.03 0.77 -13.46
N ILE A 122 -3.03 0.05 -12.94
CA ILE A 122 -2.93 -1.40 -12.70
C ILE A 122 -2.63 -2.15 -14.00
N ARG A 123 -3.32 -1.83 -15.11
CA ARG A 123 -3.06 -2.43 -16.43
C ARG A 123 -1.62 -2.22 -16.89
N ASP A 124 -1.13 -0.99 -16.78
CA ASP A 124 0.19 -0.62 -17.27
C ASP A 124 1.29 -1.26 -16.40
N TYR A 125 1.03 -1.42 -15.11
CA TYR A 125 1.88 -2.21 -14.22
C TYR A 125 1.92 -3.69 -14.63
N PHE A 126 0.76 -4.31 -14.87
CA PHE A 126 0.67 -5.69 -15.34
C PHE A 126 1.46 -5.90 -16.63
N ARG A 127 1.32 -4.99 -17.59
CA ARG A 127 2.06 -5.04 -18.87
C ARG A 127 3.57 -4.96 -18.67
N SER A 128 4.03 -4.17 -17.71
CA SER A 128 5.46 -3.97 -17.47
C SER A 128 6.10 -5.06 -16.60
N ARG A 129 5.31 -5.73 -15.74
CA ARG A 129 5.84 -6.56 -14.66
C ARG A 129 5.60 -8.05 -14.84
N PHE A 130 4.44 -8.43 -15.35
CA PHE A 130 4.02 -9.83 -15.39
C PHE A 130 3.91 -10.35 -16.82
N GLY A 131 4.93 -11.10 -17.28
CA GLY A 131 4.92 -11.73 -18.61
C GLY A 131 3.85 -12.83 -18.81
N LEU A 132 3.20 -13.28 -17.72
CA LEU A 132 2.10 -14.25 -17.74
C LEU A 132 0.72 -13.58 -17.80
N ALA A 133 0.67 -12.26 -17.75
CA ALA A 133 -0.58 -11.52 -17.67
C ALA A 133 -1.29 -11.31 -19.01
N ASP A 134 -0.75 -11.81 -20.12
CA ASP A 134 -1.34 -11.63 -21.45
C ASP A 134 -2.82 -12.03 -21.50
N ARG A 135 -3.21 -13.13 -20.82
CA ARG A 135 -4.62 -13.55 -20.77
C ARG A 135 -5.52 -12.52 -20.11
N ILE A 136 -5.04 -11.83 -19.07
CA ILE A 136 -5.77 -10.76 -18.39
C ILE A 136 -5.75 -9.50 -19.26
N LEU A 137 -4.58 -9.14 -19.79
CA LEU A 137 -4.40 -7.96 -20.64
C LEU A 137 -5.22 -8.01 -21.93
N ASP A 138 -5.39 -9.21 -22.51
CA ASP A 138 -6.17 -9.45 -23.70
C ASP A 138 -7.66 -9.67 -23.43
N SER A 139 -8.07 -9.77 -22.15
CA SER A 139 -9.47 -9.92 -21.76
C SER A 139 -10.21 -8.60 -21.69
N ASP A 140 -11.50 -8.67 -21.44
CA ASP A 140 -12.38 -7.51 -21.28
C ASP A 140 -12.19 -6.81 -19.90
N PHE A 141 -11.31 -7.33 -19.03
CA PHE A 141 -11.11 -6.77 -17.69
C PHE A 141 -10.75 -5.28 -17.74
N PHE A 142 -9.68 -4.94 -18.43
CA PHE A 142 -9.19 -3.56 -18.50
C PHE A 142 -9.95 -2.67 -19.48
N THR A 143 -10.87 -3.22 -20.26
CA THR A 143 -11.74 -2.46 -21.15
C THR A 143 -13.07 -2.12 -20.51
N GLU A 144 -13.62 -2.99 -19.67
CA GLU A 144 -14.96 -2.80 -19.08
C GLU A 144 -14.93 -2.26 -17.65
N ILE A 145 -14.05 -2.79 -16.78
CA ILE A 145 -13.99 -2.40 -15.36
C ILE A 145 -13.83 -0.88 -15.15
N PRO A 146 -13.00 -0.15 -15.93
CA PRO A 146 -12.84 1.30 -15.79
C PRO A 146 -14.14 2.10 -15.84
N PHE A 147 -15.16 1.60 -16.53
CA PHE A 147 -16.40 2.33 -16.73
C PHE A 147 -17.37 2.23 -15.56
N PHE A 148 -17.23 1.23 -14.70
CA PHE A 148 -18.15 1.03 -13.58
C PHE A 148 -17.48 0.82 -12.23
N ILE A 149 -16.16 0.85 -12.12
CA ILE A 149 -15.48 0.63 -10.84
C ILE A 149 -15.96 1.59 -9.75
N SER A 150 -16.26 2.84 -10.07
CA SER A 150 -16.81 3.81 -9.13
C SER A 150 -18.23 3.46 -8.63
N ASN A 151 -18.94 2.59 -9.33
CA ASN A 151 -20.30 2.12 -8.97
C ASN A 151 -20.24 0.96 -7.97
N VAL A 152 -19.04 0.41 -7.68
CA VAL A 152 -18.84 -0.77 -6.85
C VAL A 152 -18.48 -0.36 -5.43
N ARG A 153 -19.18 -0.87 -4.45
CA ARG A 153 -18.88 -0.60 -3.04
C ARG A 153 -17.56 -1.23 -2.63
N PRO A 154 -16.81 -0.63 -1.69
CA PRO A 154 -15.55 -1.20 -1.21
C PRO A 154 -15.64 -2.66 -0.76
N SER A 155 -16.72 -3.04 -0.09
CA SER A 155 -16.97 -4.43 0.35
C SER A 155 -17.13 -5.43 -0.80
N GLU A 156 -17.35 -4.96 -2.01
CA GLU A 156 -17.59 -5.78 -3.20
C GLU A 156 -16.37 -5.78 -4.16
N TRP A 157 -15.34 -4.97 -3.91
CA TRP A 157 -14.15 -4.90 -4.77
C TRP A 157 -13.46 -6.24 -4.94
N VAL A 158 -13.50 -7.11 -3.94
CA VAL A 158 -12.90 -8.45 -4.05
C VAL A 158 -13.47 -9.25 -5.23
N GLN A 159 -14.75 -9.09 -5.57
CA GLN A 159 -15.40 -9.79 -6.69
C GLN A 159 -14.81 -9.40 -8.05
N ILE A 160 -14.23 -8.21 -8.13
CA ILE A 160 -13.54 -7.73 -9.33
C ILE A 160 -12.07 -8.19 -9.33
N PHE A 161 -11.37 -7.85 -8.25
CA PHE A 161 -9.91 -8.00 -8.23
C PHE A 161 -9.45 -9.43 -8.01
N GLU A 162 -10.29 -10.33 -7.47
CA GLU A 162 -9.95 -11.76 -7.34
C GLU A 162 -9.67 -12.44 -8.69
N LEU A 163 -10.17 -11.87 -9.79
CA LEU A 163 -9.85 -12.34 -11.15
C LEU A 163 -8.37 -12.17 -11.47
N LEU A 164 -7.70 -11.16 -10.91
CA LEU A 164 -6.29 -10.87 -11.13
C LEU A 164 -5.36 -11.91 -10.50
N TRP A 165 -5.79 -12.54 -9.39
CA TRP A 165 -5.05 -13.60 -8.69
C TRP A 165 -5.75 -14.97 -8.72
N ASN A 166 -6.45 -15.24 -9.81
CA ASN A 166 -7.08 -16.54 -10.07
C ASN A 166 -7.97 -17.01 -8.91
N ARG A 167 -8.71 -16.11 -8.29
CA ARG A 167 -9.58 -16.39 -7.13
C ARG A 167 -8.86 -17.08 -5.98
N ASN A 168 -7.56 -16.83 -5.82
CA ASN A 168 -6.80 -17.36 -4.70
C ASN A 168 -7.42 -16.90 -3.38
N LYS A 169 -7.98 -17.84 -2.62
CA LYS A 169 -8.72 -17.56 -1.40
C LYS A 169 -7.88 -16.83 -0.36
N PHE A 170 -6.61 -17.20 -0.21
CA PHE A 170 -5.73 -16.58 0.79
C PHE A 170 -5.49 -15.09 0.46
N ILE A 171 -5.22 -14.77 -0.79
CA ILE A 171 -5.05 -13.37 -1.24
C ILE A 171 -6.36 -12.59 -1.13
N SER A 172 -7.49 -13.20 -1.52
CA SER A 172 -8.81 -12.57 -1.41
C SER A 172 -9.17 -12.26 0.05
N ASP A 173 -8.91 -13.19 0.98
CA ASP A 173 -9.16 -12.99 2.42
C ASP A 173 -8.27 -11.85 3.00
N ILE A 174 -7.03 -11.74 2.53
CA ILE A 174 -6.15 -10.61 2.89
C ILE A 174 -6.72 -9.31 2.33
N PHE A 175 -7.09 -9.26 1.06
CA PHE A 175 -7.64 -8.06 0.42
C PHE A 175 -8.89 -7.55 1.14
N ILE A 176 -9.83 -8.46 1.47
CA ILE A 176 -11.06 -8.10 2.22
C ILE A 176 -10.68 -7.42 3.54
N ARG A 177 -9.80 -8.03 4.34
CA ARG A 177 -9.36 -7.45 5.63
C ARG A 177 -8.67 -6.11 5.47
N LEU A 178 -7.86 -5.96 4.44
CA LEU A 178 -7.19 -4.69 4.14
C LEU A 178 -8.22 -3.61 3.80
N VAL A 179 -9.19 -3.89 2.95
CA VAL A 179 -10.25 -2.95 2.58
C VAL A 179 -11.13 -2.58 3.78
N GLU A 180 -11.54 -3.57 4.60
CA GLU A 180 -12.33 -3.32 5.82
C GLU A 180 -11.59 -2.40 6.79
N ASN A 181 -10.31 -2.61 6.98
CA ASN A 181 -9.50 -1.75 7.84
C ASN A 181 -9.33 -0.36 7.23
N TYR A 182 -9.09 -0.28 5.92
CA TYR A 182 -8.98 1.00 5.23
C TYR A 182 -10.30 1.79 5.27
N GLN A 183 -11.43 1.09 5.24
CA GLN A 183 -12.74 1.70 5.45
C GLN A 183 -12.90 2.30 6.85
N LYS A 184 -12.36 1.65 7.89
CA LYS A 184 -12.34 2.21 9.27
C LYS A 184 -11.51 3.49 9.36
N LEU A 185 -10.52 3.67 8.46
CA LEU A 185 -9.72 4.88 8.30
C LEU A 185 -10.43 5.98 7.49
N GLY A 186 -11.66 5.75 7.04
CA GLY A 186 -12.37 6.67 6.15
C GLY A 186 -11.74 6.79 4.76
N PHE A 187 -10.87 5.86 4.36
CA PHE A 187 -10.06 5.93 3.13
C PHE A 187 -9.17 7.17 3.06
N GLU A 188 -8.75 7.67 4.22
CA GLU A 188 -7.82 8.81 4.26
C GLU A 188 -6.49 8.45 3.63
N HIS A 189 -5.96 9.36 2.82
CA HIS A 189 -4.66 9.18 2.17
C HIS A 189 -3.50 9.47 3.15
N GLU A 190 -3.73 10.33 4.11
CA GLU A 190 -2.73 10.76 5.09
C GLU A 190 -3.22 10.47 6.50
N VAL A 191 -2.33 9.94 7.33
CA VAL A 191 -2.58 9.72 8.76
C VAL A 191 -1.39 10.24 9.56
N TYR A 192 -1.63 10.50 10.85
CA TYR A 192 -0.59 10.89 11.77
C TYR A 192 -0.33 9.76 12.75
N VAL A 193 0.95 9.46 12.99
CA VAL A 193 1.36 8.33 13.80
C VAL A 193 2.34 8.77 14.89
N SER A 194 2.35 8.03 16.01
CA SER A 194 3.34 8.27 17.04
C SER A 194 4.72 7.82 16.57
N ILE A 195 5.77 8.33 17.20
CA ILE A 195 7.15 7.90 16.94
C ILE A 195 7.33 6.39 17.21
N ASP A 196 6.55 5.83 18.12
CA ASP A 196 6.59 4.41 18.47
C ASP A 196 6.28 3.50 17.28
N ALA A 197 5.48 3.99 16.31
CA ALA A 197 5.24 3.27 15.06
C ALA A 197 6.53 2.98 14.28
N LEU A 198 7.52 3.84 14.40
CA LEU A 198 8.83 3.67 13.75
C LEU A 198 9.81 2.89 14.61
N LEU A 199 9.67 2.94 15.94
CA LEU A 199 10.56 2.28 16.89
C LEU A 199 10.25 0.79 17.07
N ASN A 200 8.96 0.45 17.07
CA ASN A 200 8.47 -0.91 17.36
C ASN A 200 8.13 -1.69 16.07
N ARG A 201 8.92 -1.48 15.03
CA ARG A 201 8.69 -2.19 13.76
C ARG A 201 9.01 -3.68 13.87
N SER A 202 8.09 -4.51 13.42
CA SER A 202 8.35 -5.91 13.13
C SER A 202 8.82 -6.02 11.67
N GLY A 203 10.13 -6.02 11.47
CA GLY A 203 10.70 -5.98 10.13
C GLY A 203 10.49 -4.62 9.44
N THR A 204 9.89 -4.62 8.26
CA THR A 204 9.65 -3.42 7.44
C THR A 204 8.30 -2.77 7.69
N LEU A 205 7.43 -3.37 8.49
CA LEU A 205 6.06 -2.93 8.71
C LEU A 205 5.96 -2.05 9.97
N LEU A 206 5.11 -1.03 9.93
CA LEU A 206 4.80 -0.23 11.11
C LEU A 206 3.85 -0.99 12.04
N ASP A 207 4.05 -0.87 13.35
CA ASP A 207 3.11 -1.41 14.32
C ASP A 207 1.80 -0.60 14.26
N VAL A 208 0.74 -1.32 14.05
CA VAL A 208 -0.61 -0.79 13.86
C VAL A 208 -1.17 -0.11 15.09
N GLN A 209 -0.78 -0.57 16.27
CA GLN A 209 -1.23 0.04 17.52
C GLN A 209 -0.75 1.49 17.68
N CYS A 210 0.27 1.84 16.92
CA CYS A 210 0.82 3.20 16.89
C CYS A 210 0.19 4.10 15.81
N LEU A 211 -0.69 3.57 14.98
CA LEU A 211 -1.43 4.37 13.99
C LEU A 211 -2.63 5.02 14.67
N ARG A 212 -2.74 6.32 14.56
CA ARG A 212 -3.87 7.10 15.05
C ARG A 212 -4.34 8.04 13.95
N HIS A 213 -5.62 8.03 13.67
CA HIS A 213 -6.25 9.19 13.06
C HIS A 213 -6.39 10.29 14.12
N LEU A 214 -6.34 11.58 13.74
CA LEU A 214 -6.46 12.68 14.69
C LEU A 214 -7.70 12.56 15.58
N ASP A 215 -8.78 12.00 15.05
CA ASP A 215 -10.07 11.93 15.73
C ASP A 215 -10.47 10.52 16.19
N ASN A 216 -9.79 9.46 15.75
CA ASN A 216 -10.21 8.09 16.01
C ASN A 216 -9.03 7.15 16.32
N ASN A 217 -9.22 6.31 17.34
CA ASN A 217 -8.43 5.09 17.49
C ASN A 217 -8.91 4.07 16.46
N PHE A 218 -8.04 3.58 15.62
CA PHE A 218 -8.40 2.44 14.79
C PHE A 218 -7.35 1.34 14.93
N GLU A 219 -7.86 0.14 14.92
CA GLU A 219 -7.05 -1.06 14.79
C GLU A 219 -6.87 -1.30 13.30
N GLY A 220 -5.77 -0.85 12.76
CA GLY A 220 -5.45 -0.99 11.36
C GLY A 220 -4.47 -2.13 11.11
N ASN A 221 -4.02 -2.34 9.91
CA ASN A 221 -3.03 -3.34 9.56
C ASN A 221 -1.75 -2.69 9.01
N GLN A 222 -0.64 -3.32 9.30
CA GLN A 222 0.72 -2.84 9.05
C GLN A 222 1.08 -2.62 7.57
N GLY A 223 0.30 -3.03 6.61
CA GLY A 223 0.64 -2.95 5.20
C GLY A 223 0.31 -1.65 4.47
N TYR A 224 -0.18 -0.61 5.17
CA TYR A 224 -0.77 0.55 4.48
C TYR A 224 0.13 1.73 4.27
N VAL A 225 1.23 1.82 5.01
CA VAL A 225 2.06 3.02 4.96
C VAL A 225 3.02 2.93 3.78
N LYS A 226 2.90 3.90 2.88
CA LYS A 226 3.75 4.05 1.71
C LYS A 226 4.96 4.95 2.01
N ASP A 227 4.69 6.09 2.62
CA ASP A 227 5.67 7.11 2.97
C ASP A 227 5.46 7.61 4.39
N ALA A 228 6.52 8.06 5.04
CA ALA A 228 6.44 8.73 6.33
C ALA A 228 7.33 9.97 6.37
N ASP A 229 6.75 11.09 6.79
CA ASP A 229 7.48 12.33 7.03
C ASP A 229 7.94 12.41 8.49
N LEU A 230 9.23 12.62 8.68
CA LEU A 230 9.88 12.73 9.98
C LEU A 230 10.45 14.14 10.18
N MET A 231 10.24 14.70 11.36
CA MET A 231 10.84 15.98 11.73
C MET A 231 12.23 15.75 12.36
N LEU A 232 13.21 16.54 11.94
CA LEU A 232 14.55 16.51 12.52
C LEU A 232 14.60 17.37 13.80
N ALA A 233 15.12 16.81 14.89
CA ALA A 233 15.18 17.46 16.19
C ALA A 233 16.08 18.71 16.23
N ASN A 234 17.03 18.85 15.30
CA ASN A 234 17.99 19.96 15.24
C ASN A 234 17.60 21.09 14.28
N GLY A 235 16.41 21.05 13.70
CA GLY A 235 15.95 22.05 12.73
C GLY A 235 16.66 22.01 11.36
N ASN A 236 17.57 21.07 11.14
CA ASN A 236 18.25 20.90 9.86
C ASN A 236 17.37 20.19 8.84
N LYS A 237 17.50 20.63 7.60
CA LYS A 237 16.65 20.21 6.49
C LYS A 237 17.38 19.19 5.61
N LEU A 238 16.79 18.03 5.44
CA LEU A 238 17.07 17.19 4.29
C LEU A 238 15.77 16.96 3.51
N THR A 239 15.77 17.38 2.26
CA THR A 239 14.78 16.96 1.28
C THR A 239 15.53 16.06 0.31
N LEU A 240 15.17 14.79 0.26
CA LEU A 240 15.65 13.87 -0.77
C LEU A 240 14.67 13.90 -1.93
#